data_be5f3a31eb07c174c8d315c6a007e9c1
#
_entry.id   be5f3a31eb07c174c8d315c6a007e9c1
#
_cell.length_a   1.000
_cell.length_b   1.000
_cell.length_c   1.000
_cell.angle_alpha   90.00
_cell.angle_beta   90.00
_cell.angle_gamma   90.00
#
_symmetry.space_group_name_H-M   'P 1'
#
loop_
_entity.id
_entity.type
_entity.pdbx_description
1 polymer ?
#
loop_
_entity_poly.entity_id
_entity_poly.type
_entity_poly.pdbx_seq_one_letter_code
_entity_poly.pdbx_strand_id
1 'polypeptide(L)'
;MIISLKPNVDAFAFIQRLERMGFLVVRSQESRLSIVKGVDDTVKPELFKELPEVADVLETREKFKLVSKAVQEKTVIHIKGRTIGSGELFIIGGPCSIESKEQMEECARVVQENGAAALRGGAFKPRTSPYEFQGMEEEGLKILKEMGDKYHLITVSEVMDASQIGLVSAYVDILQIGARNMHNFTLLKALGSVKNPILLKRGFAASYQDLLLAAEYIISAGNPNVILCERGIRTFETHTRNTLDLNAVPALKELTHLPVLVDPSHGTGKRSMVLPMARAAIAAGAD
;
A
#
# COMPACT_ATOMS: atom_id res chain seq x y z
N MET A 1 -15.36 -2.29 16.17
CA MET A 1 -15.51 -1.05 16.97
C MET A 1 -14.18 -0.36 17.08
N ILE A 2 -14.18 0.97 17.13
CA ILE A 2 -12.99 1.79 17.35
C ILE A 2 -13.22 2.54 18.68
N ILE A 3 -12.28 2.41 19.60
CA ILE A 3 -12.32 3.06 20.91
C ILE A 3 -11.30 4.20 20.90
N SER A 4 -11.76 5.40 21.23
CA SER A 4 -10.89 6.55 21.49
C SER A 4 -10.66 6.64 23.01
N LEU A 5 -9.39 6.72 23.43
CA LEU A 5 -9.03 6.86 24.84
C LEU A 5 -8.99 8.34 25.25
N LYS A 6 -9.27 8.61 26.51
CA LYS A 6 -9.05 9.93 27.11
C LYS A 6 -7.55 10.26 27.14
N PRO A 7 -7.18 11.55 27.18
CA PRO A 7 -5.79 11.95 27.38
C PRO A 7 -5.17 11.31 28.63
N ASN A 8 -3.89 10.97 28.56
CA ASN A 8 -3.10 10.42 29.67
C ASN A 8 -3.51 9.00 30.16
N VAL A 9 -4.33 8.27 29.42
CA VAL A 9 -4.63 6.86 29.72
C VAL A 9 -3.47 5.99 29.27
N ASP A 10 -3.05 5.04 30.12
CA ASP A 10 -2.11 3.99 29.73
C ASP A 10 -2.81 3.00 28.79
N ALA A 11 -2.58 3.22 27.49
CA ALA A 11 -3.17 2.41 26.44
C ALA A 11 -2.74 0.93 26.53
N PHE A 12 -1.52 0.63 27.01
CA PHE A 12 -1.03 -0.74 27.13
C PHE A 12 -1.78 -1.51 28.22
N ALA A 13 -1.92 -0.93 29.39
CA ALA A 13 -2.69 -1.53 30.49
C ALA A 13 -4.16 -1.73 30.11
N PHE A 14 -4.74 -0.77 29.38
CA PHE A 14 -6.11 -0.86 28.89
C PHE A 14 -6.29 -1.96 27.84
N ILE A 15 -5.37 -2.11 26.88
CA ILE A 15 -5.36 -3.21 25.89
C ILE A 15 -5.32 -4.55 26.61
N GLN A 16 -4.41 -4.76 27.56
CA GLN A 16 -4.32 -6.00 28.32
C GLN A 16 -5.62 -6.34 29.07
N ARG A 17 -6.32 -5.31 29.56
CA ARG A 17 -7.64 -5.50 30.18
C ARG A 17 -8.68 -6.00 29.20
N LEU A 18 -8.77 -5.40 28.01
CA LEU A 18 -9.68 -5.82 26.95
C LEU A 18 -9.34 -7.24 26.43
N GLU A 19 -8.07 -7.57 26.31
CA GLU A 19 -7.63 -8.91 25.89
C GLU A 19 -8.04 -9.98 26.91
N ARG A 20 -7.95 -9.69 28.22
CA ARG A 20 -8.47 -10.59 29.28
C ARG A 20 -9.98 -10.76 29.22
N MET A 21 -10.71 -9.79 28.67
CA MET A 21 -12.15 -9.88 28.41
C MET A 21 -12.48 -10.64 27.12
N GLY A 22 -11.48 -11.16 26.39
CA GLY A 22 -11.65 -11.95 25.17
C GLY A 22 -11.64 -11.13 23.87
N PHE A 23 -11.32 -9.84 23.92
CA PHE A 23 -11.23 -9.00 22.74
C PHE A 23 -9.81 -9.02 22.14
N LEU A 24 -9.68 -9.10 20.84
CA LEU A 24 -8.42 -8.82 20.15
C LEU A 24 -8.39 -7.34 19.80
N VAL A 25 -7.41 -6.63 20.35
CA VAL A 25 -7.28 -5.18 20.23
C VAL A 25 -6.00 -4.84 19.47
N VAL A 26 -6.10 -3.96 18.50
CA VAL A 26 -4.94 -3.42 17.77
C VAL A 26 -4.89 -1.92 18.01
N ARG A 27 -3.72 -1.42 18.43
CA ARG A 27 -3.47 0.01 18.59
C ARG A 27 -3.22 0.62 17.22
N SER A 28 -4.08 1.56 16.81
CA SER A 28 -3.95 2.23 15.52
C SER A 28 -3.14 3.53 15.61
N GLN A 29 -3.28 4.26 16.71
CA GLN A 29 -2.51 5.49 17.04
C GLN A 29 -2.48 5.71 18.55
N GLU A 30 -1.79 6.78 19.03
CA GLU A 30 -1.53 7.02 20.45
C GLU A 30 -2.76 6.90 21.35
N SER A 31 -3.93 7.33 20.90
CA SER A 31 -5.18 7.32 21.69
C SER A 31 -6.33 6.52 21.06
N ARG A 32 -6.08 5.78 19.97
CA ARG A 32 -7.13 5.00 19.28
C ARG A 32 -6.81 3.52 19.25
N LEU A 33 -7.79 2.71 19.65
CA LEU A 33 -7.73 1.26 19.69
C LEU A 33 -8.83 0.69 18.78
N SER A 34 -8.46 -0.25 17.93
CA SER A 34 -9.43 -0.99 17.12
C SER A 34 -9.66 -2.36 17.71
N ILE A 35 -10.91 -2.68 18.09
CA ILE A 35 -11.28 -4.03 18.45
C ILE A 35 -11.56 -4.80 17.16
N VAL A 36 -10.67 -5.72 16.83
CA VAL A 36 -10.69 -6.45 15.55
C VAL A 36 -11.33 -7.83 15.67
N LYS A 37 -11.46 -8.38 16.90
CA LYS A 37 -12.08 -9.68 17.14
C LYS A 37 -12.73 -9.72 18.53
N GLY A 38 -13.71 -10.60 18.69
CA GLY A 38 -14.46 -10.75 19.97
C GLY A 38 -15.71 -9.88 20.04
N VAL A 39 -15.98 -9.05 19.02
CA VAL A 39 -17.21 -8.27 18.91
C VAL A 39 -18.14 -8.99 17.96
N ASP A 40 -19.21 -9.55 18.48
CA ASP A 40 -20.37 -10.06 17.75
C ASP A 40 -21.58 -9.14 17.94
N ASP A 41 -22.73 -9.49 17.40
CA ASP A 41 -23.97 -8.70 17.49
C ASP A 41 -24.49 -8.51 18.92
N THR A 42 -23.96 -9.25 19.90
CA THR A 42 -24.34 -9.15 21.31
C THR A 42 -23.52 -8.12 22.08
N VAL A 43 -22.34 -7.75 21.59
CA VAL A 43 -21.46 -6.77 22.21
C VAL A 43 -21.82 -5.36 21.77
N LYS A 44 -22.52 -4.65 22.63
CA LYS A 44 -22.97 -3.28 22.35
C LYS A 44 -21.89 -2.23 22.66
N PRO A 45 -21.85 -1.12 21.92
CA PRO A 45 -20.89 -0.01 22.15
C PRO A 45 -20.94 0.54 23.57
N GLU A 46 -22.10 0.48 24.22
CA GLU A 46 -22.34 0.97 25.57
C GLU A 46 -21.42 0.30 26.58
N LEU A 47 -21.11 -0.99 26.41
CA LEU A 47 -20.17 -1.72 27.25
C LEU A 47 -18.81 -1.01 27.38
N PHE A 48 -18.34 -0.41 26.29
CA PHE A 48 -17.06 0.31 26.27
C PHE A 48 -17.21 1.77 26.64
N LYS A 49 -18.34 2.42 26.32
CA LYS A 49 -18.59 3.83 26.65
C LYS A 49 -18.65 4.08 28.15
N GLU A 50 -19.06 3.07 28.92
CA GLU A 50 -19.12 3.16 30.40
C GLU A 50 -17.74 3.05 31.08
N LEU A 51 -16.69 2.65 30.31
CA LEU A 51 -15.35 2.54 30.89
C LEU A 51 -14.73 3.92 31.11
N PRO A 52 -14.16 4.19 32.31
CA PRO A 52 -13.67 5.52 32.66
C PRO A 52 -12.53 6.02 31.78
N GLU A 53 -11.78 5.11 31.17
CA GLU A 53 -10.67 5.38 30.25
C GLU A 53 -11.12 5.81 28.86
N VAL A 54 -12.37 5.54 28.49
CA VAL A 54 -12.90 5.74 27.13
C VAL A 54 -13.45 7.14 26.95
N ALA A 55 -13.05 7.80 25.89
CA ALA A 55 -13.58 9.10 25.48
C ALA A 55 -14.76 8.94 24.51
N ASP A 56 -14.63 8.00 23.54
CA ASP A 56 -15.67 7.74 22.55
C ASP A 56 -15.54 6.34 21.98
N VAL A 57 -16.65 5.79 21.46
CA VAL A 57 -16.73 4.49 20.79
C VAL A 57 -17.44 4.65 19.48
N LEU A 58 -16.72 4.42 18.37
CA LEU A 58 -17.27 4.43 17.03
C LEU A 58 -17.59 3.00 16.57
N GLU A 59 -18.84 2.76 16.26
CA GLU A 59 -19.27 1.54 15.62
C GLU A 59 -19.03 1.64 14.11
N THR A 60 -18.23 0.73 13.55
CA THR A 60 -17.99 0.67 12.11
C THR A 60 -18.69 -0.56 11.54
N ARG A 61 -19.51 -0.37 10.52
CA ARG A 61 -20.14 -1.46 9.77
C ARG A 61 -19.17 -2.07 8.74
N GLU A 62 -18.08 -1.37 8.45
CA GLU A 62 -17.07 -1.84 7.51
C GLU A 62 -16.35 -3.08 8.03
N LYS A 63 -16.02 -4.00 7.14
CA LYS A 63 -15.25 -5.21 7.47
C LYS A 63 -13.78 -4.90 7.78
N PHE A 64 -13.22 -3.85 7.18
CA PHE A 64 -11.90 -3.32 7.50
C PHE A 64 -12.00 -2.30 8.64
N LYS A 65 -10.97 -2.22 9.48
CA LYS A 65 -10.96 -1.38 10.68
C LYS A 65 -9.78 -0.41 10.66
N LEU A 66 -8.55 -0.95 10.61
CA LEU A 66 -7.31 -0.18 10.74
C LEU A 66 -7.06 0.75 9.55
N VAL A 67 -7.47 0.35 8.35
CA VAL A 67 -7.35 1.17 7.14
C VAL A 67 -8.47 2.20 7.00
N SER A 68 -9.50 2.14 7.84
CA SER A 68 -10.68 3.01 7.72
C SER A 68 -10.34 4.46 8.03
N LYS A 69 -10.90 5.39 7.24
CA LYS A 69 -10.81 6.82 7.50
C LYS A 69 -11.37 7.23 8.86
N ALA A 70 -12.25 6.42 9.44
CA ALA A 70 -12.76 6.64 10.78
C ALA A 70 -11.69 6.52 11.88
N VAL A 71 -10.61 5.76 11.63
CA VAL A 71 -9.49 5.59 12.58
C VAL A 71 -8.56 6.79 12.55
N GLN A 72 -8.26 7.28 11.34
CA GLN A 72 -7.28 8.32 11.09
C GLN A 72 -7.72 9.12 9.86
N GLU A 73 -7.50 10.41 9.86
CA GLU A 73 -7.92 11.27 8.74
C GLU A 73 -7.02 11.04 7.51
N LYS A 74 -5.70 10.93 7.73
CA LYS A 74 -4.72 10.85 6.65
C LYS A 74 -3.44 10.15 7.11
N THR A 75 -2.89 9.30 6.27
CA THR A 75 -1.53 8.74 6.43
C THR A 75 -0.55 9.51 5.56
N VAL A 76 0.54 9.96 6.16
CA VAL A 76 1.69 10.53 5.47
C VAL A 76 2.89 9.65 5.71
N ILE A 77 3.45 9.11 4.64
CA ILE A 77 4.63 8.24 4.69
C ILE A 77 5.88 9.07 4.37
N HIS A 78 6.84 9.08 5.30
CA HIS A 78 8.11 9.76 5.13
C HIS A 78 9.20 8.80 4.67
N ILE A 79 9.90 9.13 3.60
CA ILE A 79 10.96 8.29 3.02
C ILE A 79 12.04 9.15 2.34
N LYS A 80 13.29 9.01 2.76
CA LYS A 80 14.46 9.74 2.18
C LYS A 80 14.19 11.23 1.92
N GLY A 81 13.58 11.93 2.88
CA GLY A 81 13.27 13.37 2.77
C GLY A 81 12.10 13.73 1.84
N ARG A 82 11.37 12.75 1.34
CA ARG A 82 10.13 12.92 0.57
C ARG A 82 8.94 12.43 1.37
N THR A 83 7.74 12.81 0.93
CA THR A 83 6.48 12.40 1.54
C THR A 83 5.53 11.81 0.50
N ILE A 84 4.74 10.82 0.91
CA ILE A 84 3.64 10.26 0.11
C ILE A 84 2.36 10.46 0.90
N GLY A 85 1.33 11.00 0.27
CA GLY A 85 0.07 11.30 0.93
C GLY A 85 0.03 12.66 1.64
N SER A 86 1.04 13.53 1.49
CA SER A 86 1.06 14.89 2.10
C SER A 86 0.16 15.90 1.36
N GLY A 87 -0.23 15.60 0.13
CA GLY A 87 -0.87 16.51 -0.82
C GLY A 87 0.08 17.00 -1.92
N GLU A 88 1.36 16.67 -1.80
CA GLU A 88 2.33 16.81 -2.88
C GLU A 88 2.29 15.57 -3.77
N LEU A 89 2.46 15.76 -5.08
CA LEU A 89 2.45 14.67 -6.04
C LEU A 89 3.73 13.83 -5.94
N PHE A 90 3.58 12.51 -5.75
CA PHE A 90 4.68 11.57 -5.70
C PHE A 90 4.76 10.76 -7.00
N ILE A 91 5.74 11.05 -7.85
CA ILE A 91 5.90 10.40 -9.15
C ILE A 91 6.95 9.29 -9.08
N ILE A 92 6.54 8.10 -9.54
CA ILE A 92 7.40 6.92 -9.68
C ILE A 92 7.60 6.64 -11.18
N GLY A 93 8.82 6.77 -11.66
CA GLY A 93 9.20 6.44 -13.05
C GLY A 93 10.05 5.18 -13.13
N GLY A 94 10.25 4.66 -14.35
CA GLY A 94 11.15 3.53 -14.59
C GLY A 94 10.53 2.36 -15.35
N PRO A 95 11.35 1.39 -15.77
CA PRO A 95 10.92 0.29 -16.63
C PRO A 95 10.09 -0.76 -15.88
N CYS A 96 9.32 -1.56 -16.61
CA CYS A 96 8.60 -2.68 -16.02
C CYS A 96 9.57 -3.76 -15.51
N SER A 97 10.67 -3.98 -16.23
CA SER A 97 11.70 -4.99 -15.94
C SER A 97 13.08 -4.35 -15.97
N ILE A 98 13.96 -4.78 -15.06
CA ILE A 98 15.39 -4.50 -15.14
C ILE A 98 15.98 -5.51 -16.12
N GLU A 99 16.58 -5.02 -17.22
CA GLU A 99 17.13 -5.85 -18.29
C GLU A 99 18.64 -5.66 -18.46
N SER A 100 19.15 -4.48 -18.12
CA SER A 100 20.57 -4.19 -18.07
C SER A 100 20.89 -2.99 -17.18
N LYS A 101 22.16 -2.79 -16.85
CA LYS A 101 22.64 -1.64 -16.11
C LYS A 101 22.49 -0.34 -16.90
N GLU A 102 22.79 -0.39 -18.20
CA GLU A 102 22.69 0.74 -19.12
C GLU A 102 21.25 1.25 -19.25
N GLN A 103 20.29 0.33 -19.41
CA GLN A 103 18.85 0.66 -19.41
C GLN A 103 18.44 1.38 -18.11
N MET A 104 18.88 0.85 -16.96
CA MET A 104 18.52 1.41 -15.67
C MET A 104 19.17 2.77 -15.43
N GLU A 105 20.39 2.96 -15.89
CA GLU A 105 21.10 4.25 -15.80
C GLU A 105 20.40 5.33 -16.63
N GLU A 106 20.03 5.01 -17.88
CA GLU A 106 19.28 5.94 -18.72
C GLU A 106 17.92 6.29 -18.09
N CYS A 107 17.20 5.28 -17.60
CA CYS A 107 15.92 5.50 -16.93
C CYS A 107 16.09 6.38 -15.67
N ALA A 108 17.08 6.11 -14.84
CA ALA A 108 17.33 6.87 -13.62
C ALA A 108 17.66 8.34 -13.92
N ARG A 109 18.49 8.59 -14.94
CA ARG A 109 18.81 9.95 -15.40
C ARG A 109 17.54 10.69 -15.84
N VAL A 110 16.72 10.08 -16.69
CA VAL A 110 15.47 10.69 -17.18
C VAL A 110 14.49 10.95 -16.03
N VAL A 111 14.34 10.01 -15.10
CA VAL A 111 13.49 10.15 -13.91
C VAL A 111 13.91 11.32 -13.05
N GLN A 112 15.22 11.43 -12.78
CA GLN A 112 15.80 12.50 -11.97
C GLN A 112 15.69 13.88 -12.66
N GLU A 113 16.04 13.97 -13.97
CA GLU A 113 15.99 15.21 -14.76
C GLU A 113 14.57 15.79 -14.86
N ASN A 114 13.54 14.93 -14.80
CA ASN A 114 12.13 15.34 -14.80
C ASN A 114 11.52 15.52 -13.40
N GLY A 115 12.34 15.51 -12.35
CA GLY A 115 11.92 15.80 -10.99
C GLY A 115 11.05 14.73 -10.33
N ALA A 116 10.98 13.52 -10.88
CA ALA A 116 10.27 12.42 -10.24
C ALA A 116 11.02 11.95 -8.97
N ALA A 117 10.27 11.47 -7.99
CA ALA A 117 10.81 11.14 -6.67
C ALA A 117 11.42 9.73 -6.59
N ALA A 118 10.93 8.80 -7.40
CA ALA A 118 11.29 7.40 -7.27
C ALA A 118 11.56 6.72 -8.61
N LEU A 119 12.52 5.79 -8.59
CA LEU A 119 12.87 4.89 -9.69
C LEU A 119 12.32 3.50 -9.38
N ARG A 120 11.48 2.97 -10.29
CA ARG A 120 11.04 1.58 -10.18
C ARG A 120 11.74 0.68 -11.19
N GLY A 121 11.94 -0.59 -10.81
CA GLY A 121 12.39 -1.65 -11.72
C GLY A 121 12.03 -3.00 -11.13
N GLY A 122 11.37 -3.87 -11.92
CA GLY A 122 11.07 -5.23 -11.48
C GLY A 122 12.30 -6.14 -11.66
N ALA A 123 12.92 -6.55 -10.54
CA ALA A 123 14.04 -7.51 -10.55
C ALA A 123 13.56 -8.96 -10.71
N PHE A 124 12.40 -9.28 -10.16
CA PHE A 124 11.69 -10.55 -10.31
C PHE A 124 10.46 -10.35 -11.18
N LYS A 125 10.16 -11.31 -12.08
CA LYS A 125 9.05 -11.18 -13.04
C LYS A 125 8.12 -12.37 -13.00
N PRO A 126 6.86 -12.19 -12.57
CA PRO A 126 5.85 -13.23 -12.67
C PRO A 126 5.44 -13.39 -14.14
N ARG A 127 5.86 -14.48 -14.77
CA ARG A 127 5.55 -14.80 -16.17
C ARG A 127 4.54 -15.92 -16.25
N THR A 128 3.71 -15.88 -17.28
CA THR A 128 2.76 -16.97 -17.56
C THR A 128 3.48 -18.16 -18.19
N SER A 129 4.52 -17.89 -18.98
CA SER A 129 5.38 -18.93 -19.56
C SER A 129 6.70 -19.04 -18.78
N PRO A 130 7.15 -20.23 -18.42
CA PRO A 130 8.45 -20.45 -17.77
C PRO A 130 9.65 -20.16 -18.71
N TYR A 131 9.41 -20.02 -20.01
CA TYR A 131 10.45 -19.73 -21.00
C TYR A 131 10.68 -18.24 -21.22
N GLU A 132 9.84 -17.38 -20.64
CA GLU A 132 10.05 -15.93 -20.69
C GLU A 132 11.10 -15.50 -19.68
N PHE A 133 11.69 -14.33 -19.89
CA PHE A 133 12.66 -13.72 -18.97
C PHE A 133 12.07 -13.54 -17.56
N GLN A 134 12.69 -14.20 -16.58
CA GLN A 134 12.21 -14.22 -15.18
C GLN A 134 12.68 -13.03 -14.34
N GLY A 135 13.51 -12.16 -14.91
CA GLY A 135 14.16 -11.04 -14.22
C GLY A 135 15.64 -11.29 -13.97
N MET A 136 16.34 -10.27 -13.51
CA MET A 136 17.75 -10.35 -13.12
C MET A 136 17.94 -10.70 -11.63
N GLU A 137 16.86 -10.94 -10.93
CA GLU A 137 16.85 -11.34 -9.51
C GLU A 137 17.72 -10.40 -8.63
N GLU A 138 18.61 -10.96 -7.81
CA GLU A 138 19.45 -10.16 -6.90
C GLU A 138 20.37 -9.19 -7.65
N GLU A 139 20.89 -9.56 -8.81
CA GLU A 139 21.70 -8.66 -9.63
C GLU A 139 20.90 -7.43 -10.08
N GLY A 140 19.65 -7.63 -10.47
CA GLY A 140 18.75 -6.52 -10.79
C GLY A 140 18.49 -5.61 -9.58
N LEU A 141 18.38 -6.16 -8.37
CA LEU A 141 18.22 -5.38 -7.15
C LEU A 141 19.49 -4.52 -6.86
N LYS A 142 20.69 -5.08 -7.07
CA LYS A 142 21.96 -4.35 -6.92
C LYS A 142 22.05 -3.18 -7.90
N ILE A 143 21.69 -3.42 -9.16
CA ILE A 143 21.65 -2.36 -10.19
C ILE A 143 20.65 -1.27 -9.79
N LEU A 144 19.45 -1.63 -9.37
CA LEU A 144 18.42 -0.67 -8.96
C LEU A 144 18.89 0.19 -7.77
N LYS A 145 19.49 -0.44 -6.77
CA LYS A 145 20.06 0.25 -5.61
C LYS A 145 21.18 1.21 -6.02
N GLU A 146 22.15 0.76 -6.85
CA GLU A 146 23.23 1.59 -7.35
C GLU A 146 22.70 2.83 -8.07
N MET A 147 21.70 2.66 -8.95
CA MET A 147 21.09 3.79 -9.66
C MET A 147 20.29 4.70 -8.74
N GLY A 148 19.57 4.14 -7.76
CA GLY A 148 18.88 4.93 -6.74
C GLY A 148 19.83 5.81 -5.94
N ASP A 149 20.95 5.25 -5.48
CA ASP A 149 21.96 5.97 -4.71
C ASP A 149 22.66 7.03 -5.58
N LYS A 150 23.05 6.70 -6.82
CA LYS A 150 23.73 7.60 -7.75
C LYS A 150 22.89 8.82 -8.13
N TYR A 151 21.59 8.63 -8.35
CA TYR A 151 20.69 9.69 -8.80
C TYR A 151 19.79 10.24 -7.68
N HIS A 152 20.04 9.86 -6.42
CA HIS A 152 19.28 10.29 -5.24
C HIS A 152 17.76 10.01 -5.36
N LEU A 153 17.41 8.86 -5.91
CA LEU A 153 16.04 8.41 -6.12
C LEU A 153 15.64 7.35 -5.09
N ILE A 154 14.38 7.39 -4.66
CA ILE A 154 13.75 6.31 -3.90
C ILE A 154 13.57 5.12 -4.83
N THR A 155 13.88 3.91 -4.38
CA THR A 155 13.84 2.69 -5.20
C THR A 155 12.60 1.86 -4.92
N VAL A 156 11.99 1.29 -5.98
CA VAL A 156 10.77 0.46 -5.90
C VAL A 156 10.96 -0.82 -6.69
N SER A 157 10.78 -1.98 -6.07
CA SER A 157 10.77 -3.28 -6.77
C SER A 157 9.69 -4.21 -6.22
N GLU A 158 9.29 -5.19 -7.05
CA GLU A 158 8.23 -6.14 -6.70
C GLU A 158 8.78 -7.31 -5.89
N VAL A 159 8.04 -7.68 -4.85
CA VAL A 159 8.19 -8.92 -4.08
C VAL A 159 7.10 -9.89 -4.53
N MET A 160 7.47 -11.11 -4.91
CA MET A 160 6.52 -12.11 -5.38
C MET A 160 6.22 -13.20 -4.37
N ASP A 161 7.15 -13.45 -3.45
CA ASP A 161 7.04 -14.51 -2.44
C ASP A 161 7.59 -14.06 -1.09
N ALA A 162 7.07 -14.66 -0.01
CA ALA A 162 7.48 -14.31 1.35
C ALA A 162 8.97 -14.58 1.62
N SER A 163 9.56 -15.58 0.97
CA SER A 163 11.00 -15.89 1.09
C SER A 163 11.90 -14.78 0.52
N GLN A 164 11.40 -13.96 -0.41
CA GLN A 164 12.14 -12.87 -1.03
C GLN A 164 12.12 -11.58 -0.20
N ILE A 165 11.24 -11.46 0.81
CA ILE A 165 11.05 -10.21 1.56
C ILE A 165 12.38 -9.71 2.14
N GLY A 166 13.14 -10.59 2.81
CA GLY A 166 14.41 -10.22 3.43
C GLY A 166 15.43 -9.71 2.41
N LEU A 167 15.55 -10.39 1.27
CA LEU A 167 16.44 -9.98 0.20
C LEU A 167 16.02 -8.65 -0.41
N VAL A 168 14.77 -8.52 -0.85
CA VAL A 168 14.31 -7.32 -1.56
C VAL A 168 14.34 -6.10 -0.63
N SER A 169 13.92 -6.24 0.64
CA SER A 169 13.92 -5.15 1.62
C SER A 169 15.31 -4.59 1.94
N ALA A 170 16.37 -5.37 1.73
CA ALA A 170 17.75 -4.91 1.92
C ALA A 170 18.25 -4.00 0.79
N TYR A 171 17.67 -4.07 -0.39
CA TYR A 171 18.10 -3.34 -1.57
C TYR A 171 17.18 -2.18 -1.96
N VAL A 172 15.88 -2.25 -1.65
CA VAL A 172 14.92 -1.24 -2.12
C VAL A 172 14.22 -0.52 -0.98
N ASP A 173 13.74 0.67 -1.26
CA ASP A 173 13.11 1.54 -0.27
C ASP A 173 11.60 1.24 -0.12
N ILE A 174 10.91 0.91 -1.22
CA ILE A 174 9.47 0.57 -1.25
C ILE A 174 9.28 -0.82 -1.85
N LEU A 175 8.59 -1.70 -1.14
CA LEU A 175 8.23 -3.04 -1.63
C LEU A 175 6.91 -2.97 -2.38
N GLN A 176 6.89 -3.35 -3.67
CA GLN A 176 5.68 -3.43 -4.45
C GLN A 176 5.07 -4.84 -4.37
N ILE A 177 3.77 -4.92 -4.16
CA ILE A 177 2.99 -6.15 -4.30
C ILE A 177 2.15 -6.04 -5.56
N GLY A 178 2.44 -6.93 -6.52
CA GLY A 178 1.75 -6.96 -7.79
C GLY A 178 0.29 -7.40 -7.66
N ALA A 179 -0.54 -7.02 -8.63
CA ALA A 179 -1.97 -7.31 -8.65
C ALA A 179 -2.32 -8.81 -8.52
N ARG A 180 -1.44 -9.70 -9.00
CA ARG A 180 -1.62 -11.16 -8.88
C ARG A 180 -1.47 -11.65 -7.44
N ASN A 181 -0.71 -10.94 -6.61
CA ASN A 181 -0.41 -11.27 -5.23
C ASN A 181 -1.27 -10.50 -4.21
N MET A 182 -2.24 -9.69 -4.66
CA MET A 182 -3.10 -8.94 -3.74
C MET A 182 -3.89 -9.86 -2.78
N HIS A 183 -4.21 -11.08 -3.21
CA HIS A 183 -4.92 -12.09 -2.39
C HIS A 183 -3.98 -13.14 -1.78
N ASN A 184 -2.66 -12.97 -1.87
CA ASN A 184 -1.69 -13.83 -1.19
C ASN A 184 -1.56 -13.40 0.27
N PHE A 185 -2.55 -13.75 1.09
CA PHE A 185 -2.64 -13.30 2.49
C PHE A 185 -1.44 -13.74 3.35
N THR A 186 -0.80 -14.86 3.01
CA THR A 186 0.45 -15.28 3.68
C THR A 186 1.58 -14.28 3.42
N LEU A 187 1.76 -13.87 2.16
CA LEU A 187 2.72 -12.84 1.79
C LEU A 187 2.38 -11.51 2.46
N LEU A 188 1.11 -11.07 2.40
CA LEU A 188 0.67 -9.80 3.00
C LEU A 188 0.92 -9.77 4.51
N LYS A 189 0.65 -10.86 5.20
CA LYS A 189 0.93 -10.98 6.65
C LYS A 189 2.44 -10.91 6.94
N ALA A 190 3.28 -11.56 6.13
CA ALA A 190 4.72 -11.52 6.30
C ALA A 190 5.31 -10.11 6.11
N LEU A 191 4.71 -9.29 5.24
CA LEU A 191 5.09 -7.87 5.03
C LEU A 191 4.81 -6.96 6.24
N GLY A 192 4.02 -7.42 7.21
CA GLY A 192 3.83 -6.71 8.47
C GLY A 192 5.10 -6.58 9.31
N SER A 193 6.09 -7.45 9.11
CA SER A 193 7.35 -7.46 9.87
C SER A 193 8.43 -6.50 9.34
N VAL A 194 8.28 -5.93 8.14
CA VAL A 194 9.26 -5.02 7.56
C VAL A 194 8.89 -3.55 7.83
N LYS A 195 9.90 -2.69 7.80
CA LYS A 195 9.70 -1.23 7.99
C LYS A 195 9.48 -0.48 6.68
N ASN A 196 9.84 -1.09 5.55
CA ASN A 196 9.69 -0.50 4.23
C ASN A 196 8.21 -0.22 3.94
N PRO A 197 7.85 0.91 3.33
CA PRO A 197 6.51 1.12 2.79
C PRO A 197 6.13 0.06 1.76
N ILE A 198 4.86 -0.31 1.74
CA ILE A 198 4.31 -1.32 0.84
C ILE A 198 3.40 -0.66 -0.20
N LEU A 199 3.75 -0.73 -1.47
CA LEU A 199 2.92 -0.33 -2.60
C LEU A 199 2.04 -1.50 -3.03
N LEU A 200 0.79 -1.52 -2.59
CA LEU A 200 -0.17 -2.60 -2.84
C LEU A 200 -1.01 -2.29 -4.09
N LYS A 201 -0.81 -3.06 -5.16
CA LYS A 201 -1.56 -2.93 -6.41
C LYS A 201 -2.87 -3.70 -6.36
N ARG A 202 -3.97 -3.04 -6.76
CA ARG A 202 -5.31 -3.63 -6.86
C ARG A 202 -5.32 -4.82 -7.82
N GLY A 203 -5.98 -5.89 -7.42
CA GLY A 203 -6.21 -7.09 -8.23
C GLY A 203 -7.13 -6.82 -9.42
N PHE A 204 -7.02 -7.65 -10.47
CA PHE A 204 -7.73 -7.46 -11.75
C PHE A 204 -9.26 -7.52 -11.65
N ALA A 205 -9.79 -8.22 -10.66
CA ALA A 205 -11.23 -8.38 -10.41
C ALA A 205 -11.58 -8.08 -8.95
N ALA A 206 -10.78 -7.24 -8.29
CA ALA A 206 -10.94 -6.89 -6.89
C ALA A 206 -11.83 -5.65 -6.72
N SER A 207 -12.77 -5.72 -5.79
CA SER A 207 -13.51 -4.56 -5.32
C SER A 207 -12.61 -3.63 -4.49
N TYR A 208 -13.08 -2.43 -4.18
CA TYR A 208 -12.39 -1.54 -3.23
C TYR A 208 -12.27 -2.18 -1.84
N GLN A 209 -13.33 -2.87 -1.41
CA GLN A 209 -13.31 -3.60 -0.15
C GLN A 209 -12.25 -4.69 -0.11
N ASP A 210 -12.05 -5.46 -1.20
CA ASP A 210 -11.00 -6.48 -1.28
C ASP A 210 -9.60 -5.86 -1.15
N LEU A 211 -9.37 -4.71 -1.82
CA LEU A 211 -8.11 -3.98 -1.71
C LEU A 211 -7.86 -3.48 -0.29
N LEU A 212 -8.90 -2.92 0.36
CA LEU A 212 -8.81 -2.42 1.73
C LEU A 212 -8.60 -3.56 2.74
N LEU A 213 -9.24 -4.70 2.56
CA LEU A 213 -8.99 -5.89 3.38
C LEU A 213 -7.59 -6.47 3.18
N ALA A 214 -7.06 -6.41 1.96
CA ALA A 214 -5.67 -6.80 1.71
C ALA A 214 -4.67 -5.85 2.42
N ALA A 215 -4.91 -4.55 2.40
CA ALA A 215 -4.13 -3.58 3.17
C ALA A 215 -4.26 -3.79 4.70
N GLU A 216 -5.46 -4.14 5.17
CA GLU A 216 -5.72 -4.48 6.57
C GLU A 216 -4.84 -5.64 7.06
N TYR A 217 -4.59 -6.67 6.23
CA TYR A 217 -3.69 -7.78 6.57
C TYR A 217 -2.27 -7.29 6.85
N ILE A 218 -1.75 -6.35 6.07
CA ILE A 218 -0.40 -5.81 6.24
C ILE A 218 -0.34 -4.98 7.53
N ILE A 219 -1.30 -4.08 7.72
CA ILE A 219 -1.32 -3.16 8.87
C ILE A 219 -1.55 -3.94 10.17
N SER A 220 -2.48 -4.90 10.18
CA SER A 220 -2.74 -5.74 11.37
C SER A 220 -1.56 -6.62 11.76
N ALA A 221 -0.66 -6.91 10.83
CA ALA A 221 0.57 -7.63 11.06
C ALA A 221 1.76 -6.74 11.50
N GLY A 222 1.57 -5.40 11.56
CA GLY A 222 2.53 -4.48 12.17
C GLY A 222 3.12 -3.40 11.28
N ASN A 223 2.86 -3.38 9.95
CA ASN A 223 3.37 -2.35 9.06
C ASN A 223 2.29 -1.33 8.66
N PRO A 224 2.27 -0.11 9.24
CA PRO A 224 1.27 0.91 8.94
C PRO A 224 1.51 1.65 7.61
N ASN A 225 2.69 1.49 6.99
CA ASN A 225 3.12 2.24 5.82
C ASN A 225 2.62 1.57 4.53
N VAL A 226 1.33 1.59 4.28
CA VAL A 226 0.72 1.01 3.06
C VAL A 226 0.26 2.11 2.13
N ILE A 227 0.58 1.95 0.84
CA ILE A 227 0.21 2.81 -0.27
C ILE A 227 -0.67 1.98 -1.20
N LEU A 228 -1.87 2.44 -1.49
CA LEU A 228 -2.76 1.77 -2.44
C LEU A 228 -2.43 2.20 -3.87
N CYS A 229 -2.61 1.31 -4.85
CA CYS A 229 -2.37 1.62 -6.24
C CYS A 229 -3.47 1.05 -7.14
N GLU A 230 -4.25 1.94 -7.75
CA GLU A 230 -5.14 1.58 -8.85
C GLU A 230 -4.29 1.33 -10.11
N ARG A 231 -4.54 0.22 -10.84
CA ARG A 231 -3.76 -0.19 -12.01
C ARG A 231 -4.61 -0.80 -13.15
N GLY A 232 -5.90 -0.62 -13.08
CA GLY A 232 -6.87 -1.16 -14.02
C GLY A 232 -7.44 -2.52 -13.60
N ILE A 233 -8.69 -2.70 -13.92
CA ILE A 233 -9.45 -3.93 -13.70
C ILE A 233 -9.81 -4.57 -15.04
N ARG A 234 -10.07 -5.87 -15.03
CA ARG A 234 -10.60 -6.58 -16.20
C ARG A 234 -12.08 -6.27 -16.38
N THR A 235 -12.44 -5.90 -17.59
CA THR A 235 -13.81 -5.68 -18.00
C THR A 235 -14.04 -6.36 -19.36
N PHE A 236 -15.18 -6.13 -19.97
CA PHE A 236 -15.49 -6.57 -21.33
C PHE A 236 -14.73 -5.78 -22.43
N GLU A 237 -14.14 -4.62 -22.08
CA GLU A 237 -13.40 -3.80 -23.04
C GLU A 237 -12.04 -4.43 -23.38
N THR A 238 -11.71 -4.50 -24.67
CA THR A 238 -10.51 -5.17 -25.17
C THR A 238 -9.52 -4.23 -25.88
N HIS A 239 -9.91 -2.97 -26.11
CA HIS A 239 -9.05 -1.99 -26.79
C HIS A 239 -7.82 -1.63 -25.93
N THR A 240 -7.98 -1.58 -24.60
CA THR A 240 -6.90 -1.39 -23.65
C THR A 240 -6.61 -2.70 -22.90
N ARG A 241 -5.42 -2.82 -22.31
CA ARG A 241 -5.05 -4.01 -21.52
C ARG A 241 -6.01 -4.26 -20.36
N ASN A 242 -6.43 -3.19 -19.68
CA ASN A 242 -7.41 -3.18 -18.61
C ASN A 242 -8.22 -1.88 -18.72
N THR A 243 -9.31 -1.78 -17.99
CA THR A 243 -10.02 -0.54 -17.75
C THR A 243 -9.44 0.15 -16.53
N LEU A 244 -8.79 1.30 -16.70
CA LEU A 244 -8.28 2.08 -15.58
C LEU A 244 -9.46 2.75 -14.87
N ASP A 245 -9.73 2.30 -13.64
CA ASP A 245 -10.85 2.76 -12.83
C ASP A 245 -10.46 3.99 -12.00
N LEU A 246 -10.60 5.17 -12.61
CA LEU A 246 -10.30 6.42 -11.90
C LEU A 246 -11.34 6.77 -10.82
N ASN A 247 -12.55 6.16 -10.82
CA ASN A 247 -13.48 6.28 -9.71
C ASN A 247 -12.90 5.73 -8.41
N ALA A 248 -11.95 4.78 -8.51
CA ALA A 248 -11.28 4.24 -7.33
C ALA A 248 -10.56 5.32 -6.50
N VAL A 249 -10.06 6.38 -7.13
CA VAL A 249 -9.31 7.41 -6.41
C VAL A 249 -10.19 8.15 -5.40
N PRO A 250 -11.27 8.88 -5.80
CA PRO A 250 -12.13 9.56 -4.84
C PRO A 250 -12.83 8.57 -3.89
N ALA A 251 -13.28 7.40 -4.37
CA ALA A 251 -13.93 6.40 -3.52
C ALA A 251 -13.01 5.88 -2.41
N LEU A 252 -11.75 5.58 -2.72
CA LEU A 252 -10.78 5.15 -1.70
C LEU A 252 -10.45 6.30 -0.74
N LYS A 253 -10.35 7.54 -1.22
CA LYS A 253 -10.13 8.72 -0.37
C LYS A 253 -11.28 8.99 0.62
N GLU A 254 -12.49 8.54 0.33
CA GLU A 254 -13.62 8.56 1.27
C GLU A 254 -13.56 7.42 2.29
N LEU A 255 -13.11 6.23 1.88
CA LEU A 255 -13.13 5.02 2.69
C LEU A 255 -11.92 4.85 3.60
N THR A 256 -10.74 5.32 3.17
CA THR A 256 -9.47 5.07 3.85
C THR A 256 -8.64 6.32 4.04
N HIS A 257 -7.76 6.28 5.04
CA HIS A 257 -6.74 7.30 5.28
C HIS A 257 -5.44 7.06 4.49
N LEU A 258 -5.31 5.92 3.79
CA LEU A 258 -4.08 5.53 3.09
C LEU A 258 -3.90 6.35 1.81
N PRO A 259 -2.65 6.67 1.42
CA PRO A 259 -2.38 7.32 0.15
C PRO A 259 -2.74 6.42 -1.04
N VAL A 260 -3.20 7.03 -2.13
CA VAL A 260 -3.69 6.36 -3.34
C VAL A 260 -2.89 6.82 -4.55
N LEU A 261 -2.10 5.91 -5.13
CA LEU A 261 -1.41 6.11 -6.40
C LEU A 261 -2.18 5.47 -7.55
N VAL A 262 -1.84 5.88 -8.77
CA VAL A 262 -2.41 5.31 -10.00
C VAL A 262 -1.30 4.91 -10.96
N ASP A 263 -1.41 3.72 -11.53
CA ASP A 263 -0.52 3.19 -12.56
C ASP A 263 -1.22 3.17 -13.93
N PRO A 264 -1.15 4.24 -14.72
CA PRO A 264 -1.80 4.33 -16.02
C PRO A 264 -1.12 3.44 -17.07
N SER A 265 0.16 3.09 -16.87
CA SER A 265 0.93 2.27 -17.81
C SER A 265 0.40 0.84 -17.88
N HIS A 266 0.21 0.20 -16.71
CA HIS A 266 -0.38 -1.14 -16.66
C HIS A 266 -1.91 -1.10 -16.80
N GLY A 267 -2.55 -0.01 -16.43
CA GLY A 267 -3.98 0.20 -16.62
C GLY A 267 -4.34 0.17 -18.11
N THR A 268 -3.74 1.03 -18.89
CA THR A 268 -4.08 1.16 -20.32
C THR A 268 -3.33 0.16 -21.22
N GLY A 269 -2.05 -0.13 -20.90
CA GLY A 269 -1.17 -0.94 -21.76
C GLY A 269 -0.77 -0.26 -23.08
N LYS A 270 -1.08 1.04 -23.25
CA LYS A 270 -0.80 1.84 -24.45
C LYS A 270 -0.04 3.10 -24.11
N ARG A 271 1.14 3.30 -24.71
CA ARG A 271 2.01 4.46 -24.47
C ARG A 271 1.30 5.80 -24.68
N SER A 272 0.49 5.90 -25.76
CA SER A 272 -0.25 7.12 -26.10
C SER A 272 -1.28 7.53 -25.05
N MET A 273 -1.75 6.59 -24.23
CA MET A 273 -2.76 6.84 -23.21
C MET A 273 -2.18 7.10 -21.82
N VAL A 274 -0.87 6.87 -21.61
CA VAL A 274 -0.25 7.04 -20.27
C VAL A 274 -0.38 8.47 -19.80
N LEU A 275 0.06 9.45 -20.59
CA LEU A 275 0.04 10.86 -20.20
C LEU A 275 -1.38 11.41 -19.98
N PRO A 276 -2.36 11.22 -20.87
CA PRO A 276 -3.74 11.65 -20.62
C PRO A 276 -4.31 11.05 -19.35
N MET A 277 -4.10 9.75 -19.11
CA MET A 277 -4.65 9.07 -17.93
C MET A 277 -3.92 9.42 -16.64
N ALA A 278 -2.61 9.73 -16.70
CA ALA A 278 -1.88 10.27 -15.57
C ALA A 278 -2.44 11.65 -15.14
N ARG A 279 -2.67 12.54 -16.10
CA ARG A 279 -3.30 13.86 -15.83
C ARG A 279 -4.70 13.72 -15.23
N ALA A 280 -5.51 12.80 -15.76
CA ALA A 280 -6.84 12.53 -15.23
C ALA A 280 -6.79 11.94 -13.81
N ALA A 281 -5.80 11.08 -13.51
CA ALA A 281 -5.58 10.54 -12.17
C ALA A 281 -5.23 11.63 -11.14
N ILE A 282 -4.37 12.58 -11.52
CA ILE A 282 -4.04 13.75 -10.68
C ILE A 282 -5.29 14.60 -10.43
N ALA A 283 -6.08 14.87 -11.48
CA ALA A 283 -7.33 15.62 -11.35
C ALA A 283 -8.38 14.89 -10.47
N ALA A 284 -8.36 13.56 -10.45
CA ALA A 284 -9.19 12.74 -9.56
C ALA A 284 -8.71 12.73 -8.10
N GLY A 285 -7.53 13.29 -7.79
CA GLY A 285 -6.98 13.40 -6.44
C GLY A 285 -5.97 12.33 -6.05
N ALA A 286 -5.32 11.66 -7.02
CA ALA A 286 -4.21 10.74 -6.74
C ALA A 286 -3.02 11.46 -6.07
N ASP A 287 -2.35 10.79 -5.10
CA ASP A 287 -1.15 11.26 -4.42
C ASP A 287 0.10 11.05 -5.28
#